data_5cb8f3e01c547d8c6b600dfb978992d9
#
_entry.id   5cb8f3e01c547d8c6b600dfb978992d9
#
_cell.length_a   1.000
_cell.length_b   1.000
_cell.length_c   1.000
_cell.angle_alpha   90.00
_cell.angle_beta   90.00
_cell.angle_gamma   90.00
#
_symmetry.space_group_name_H-M   'P 1'
#
loop_
_entity.id
_entity.type
_entity.pdbx_description
1 polymer ?
#
loop_
_entity_poly.entity_id
_entity_poly.type
_entity_poly.pdbx_seq_one_letter_code
_entity_poly.pdbx_strand_id
1 'polypeptide(L)'
;IGIVGKYGPQVQKLLKVAATLDIQIICPLHGPVLTENLGHYIEKYDIWSSYKVEDEGVVIAYTSVYGNTKKAVEILAEKLKEKGCPKVTVFDLARDDMAKAVEDAFRYGKLVLATITYNADIFPFMKTYIDHLTERSYQNRTIGLIENGSWAPNAAKVMQAKFEKSKNITWLDNTVKIMSSLSDENIEELDKMAEELCK
;
A
#
# COMPACT_ATOMS: atom_id res chain seq x y z
N ILE A 1 -0.65 -0.29 -13.63
CA ILE A 1 -1.32 0.32 -12.46
C ILE A 1 -1.12 1.83 -12.44
N GLY A 2 0.11 2.32 -12.60
CA GLY A 2 0.43 3.74 -12.47
C GLY A 2 -0.48 4.69 -13.27
N ILE A 3 -0.82 4.36 -14.51
CA ILE A 3 -1.60 5.22 -15.41
C ILE A 3 -3.06 4.78 -15.50
N VAL A 4 -3.31 3.48 -15.67
CA VAL A 4 -4.64 2.95 -16.06
C VAL A 4 -5.24 2.00 -15.00
N GLY A 5 -4.77 2.02 -13.77
CA GLY A 5 -5.19 1.10 -12.71
C GLY A 5 -6.71 1.04 -12.48
N LYS A 6 -7.42 2.15 -12.63
CA LYS A 6 -8.89 2.22 -12.49
C LYS A 6 -9.66 1.44 -13.56
N TYR A 7 -9.02 1.05 -14.66
CA TYR A 7 -9.67 0.34 -15.77
C TYR A 7 -9.60 -1.19 -15.68
N GLY A 8 -9.35 -1.73 -14.50
CA GLY A 8 -9.33 -3.18 -14.26
C GLY A 8 -10.52 -3.94 -14.86
N PRO A 9 -11.79 -3.51 -14.62
CA PRO A 9 -12.96 -4.19 -15.18
C PRO A 9 -12.98 -4.27 -16.71
N GLN A 10 -12.46 -3.26 -17.41
CA GLN A 10 -12.35 -3.25 -18.88
C GLN A 10 -11.29 -4.24 -19.35
N VAL A 11 -10.14 -4.30 -18.66
CA VAL A 11 -9.08 -5.28 -18.96
C VAL A 11 -9.59 -6.70 -18.71
N GLN A 12 -10.35 -6.96 -17.64
CA GLN A 12 -10.94 -8.27 -17.37
C GLN A 12 -11.91 -8.72 -18.50
N LYS A 13 -12.68 -7.79 -19.07
CA LYS A 13 -13.52 -8.09 -20.24
C LYS A 13 -12.67 -8.43 -21.47
N LEU A 14 -11.61 -7.68 -21.71
CA LEU A 14 -10.66 -7.95 -22.79
C LEU A 14 -10.01 -9.34 -22.64
N LEU A 15 -9.54 -9.69 -21.45
CA LEU A 15 -8.90 -10.98 -21.19
C LEU A 15 -9.84 -12.15 -21.44
N LYS A 16 -11.14 -12.03 -21.13
CA LYS A 16 -12.15 -13.06 -21.47
C LYS A 16 -12.27 -13.31 -22.97
N VAL A 17 -12.20 -12.26 -23.77
CA VAL A 17 -12.20 -12.40 -25.23
C VAL A 17 -10.86 -12.95 -25.70
N ALA A 18 -9.75 -12.45 -25.21
CA ALA A 18 -8.41 -12.90 -25.56
C ALA A 18 -8.22 -14.40 -25.30
N ALA A 19 -8.82 -14.94 -24.24
CA ALA A 19 -8.76 -16.37 -23.91
C ALA A 19 -9.41 -17.29 -24.95
N THR A 20 -10.22 -16.76 -25.86
CA THR A 20 -10.83 -17.51 -26.96
C THR A 20 -10.01 -17.50 -28.25
N LEU A 21 -8.88 -16.77 -28.27
CA LEU A 21 -8.05 -16.56 -29.45
C LEU A 21 -6.71 -17.30 -29.30
N ASP A 22 -6.18 -17.81 -30.42
CA ASP A 22 -4.81 -18.31 -30.48
C ASP A 22 -3.82 -17.15 -30.72
N ILE A 23 -3.38 -16.51 -29.63
CA ILE A 23 -2.55 -15.33 -29.67
C ILE A 23 -1.07 -15.74 -29.78
N GLN A 24 -0.42 -15.39 -30.88
CA GLN A 24 1.00 -15.64 -31.14
C GLN A 24 1.89 -14.42 -30.86
N ILE A 25 1.34 -13.22 -30.91
CA ILE A 25 2.08 -11.95 -30.72
C ILE A 25 1.17 -10.97 -30.01
N ILE A 26 1.73 -10.23 -29.04
CA ILE A 26 1.06 -9.10 -28.39
C ILE A 26 1.79 -7.83 -28.77
N CYS A 27 1.11 -6.88 -29.41
CA CYS A 27 1.62 -5.57 -29.80
C CYS A 27 0.98 -4.51 -28.90
N PRO A 28 1.55 -4.16 -27.74
CA PRO A 28 0.97 -3.14 -26.87
C PRO A 28 1.17 -1.75 -27.48
N LEU A 29 0.24 -0.83 -27.22
CA LEU A 29 0.39 0.58 -27.61
C LEU A 29 1.55 1.27 -26.88
N HIS A 30 1.89 0.80 -25.69
CA HIS A 30 3.00 1.27 -24.86
C HIS A 30 3.81 0.08 -24.39
N GLY A 31 5.03 -0.06 -24.89
CA GLY A 31 5.96 -1.13 -24.53
C GLY A 31 6.48 -1.92 -25.74
N PRO A 32 7.34 -2.91 -25.53
CA PRO A 32 7.88 -3.73 -26.59
C PRO A 32 6.83 -4.70 -27.15
N VAL A 33 7.03 -5.13 -28.38
CA VAL A 33 6.30 -6.28 -28.95
C VAL A 33 6.71 -7.54 -28.21
N LEU A 34 5.72 -8.32 -27.81
CA LEU A 34 5.93 -9.56 -27.04
C LEU A 34 5.66 -10.76 -27.97
N THR A 35 6.67 -11.56 -28.19
CA THR A 35 6.62 -12.75 -29.08
C THR A 35 6.86 -14.06 -28.32
N GLU A 36 7.32 -13.97 -27.07
CA GLU A 36 7.67 -15.09 -26.24
C GLU A 36 7.03 -14.95 -24.85
N ASN A 37 6.81 -16.09 -24.19
CA ASN A 37 6.30 -16.15 -22.83
C ASN A 37 4.99 -15.36 -22.61
N LEU A 38 4.11 -15.36 -23.60
CA LEU A 38 2.88 -14.54 -23.60
C LEU A 38 1.96 -14.88 -22.43
N GLY A 39 1.92 -16.16 -22.00
CA GLY A 39 1.16 -16.60 -20.84
C GLY A 39 1.50 -15.85 -19.56
N HIS A 40 2.79 -15.58 -19.33
CA HIS A 40 3.25 -14.80 -18.17
C HIS A 40 2.68 -13.38 -18.18
N TYR A 41 2.69 -12.70 -19.32
CA TYR A 41 2.15 -11.33 -19.41
C TYR A 41 0.64 -11.29 -19.24
N ILE A 42 -0.08 -12.29 -19.80
CA ILE A 42 -1.53 -12.41 -19.64
C ILE A 42 -1.89 -12.68 -18.17
N GLU A 43 -1.16 -13.55 -17.48
CA GLU A 43 -1.33 -13.82 -16.06
C GLU A 43 -1.11 -12.56 -15.20
N LYS A 44 -0.02 -11.83 -15.44
CA LYS A 44 0.25 -10.55 -14.74
C LYS A 44 -0.86 -9.52 -14.99
N TYR A 45 -1.36 -9.46 -16.21
CA TYR A 45 -2.48 -8.57 -16.55
C TYR A 45 -3.77 -8.97 -15.81
N ASP A 46 -4.03 -10.28 -15.64
CA ASP A 46 -5.16 -10.77 -14.85
C ASP A 46 -5.02 -10.38 -13.37
N ILE A 47 -3.86 -10.63 -12.77
CA ILE A 47 -3.57 -10.28 -11.37
C ILE A 47 -3.79 -8.77 -11.14
N TRP A 48 -3.18 -7.94 -11.96
CA TRP A 48 -3.25 -6.48 -11.78
C TRP A 48 -4.63 -5.91 -12.05
N SER A 49 -5.35 -6.38 -13.06
CA SER A 49 -6.66 -5.87 -13.43
C SER A 49 -7.80 -6.40 -12.57
N SER A 50 -7.60 -7.51 -11.89
CA SER A 50 -8.53 -8.05 -10.87
C SER A 50 -8.20 -7.57 -9.46
N TYR A 51 -7.16 -6.75 -9.29
CA TYR A 51 -6.68 -6.23 -7.99
C TYR A 51 -6.30 -7.32 -6.99
N LYS A 52 -5.85 -8.47 -7.49
CA LYS A 52 -5.28 -9.54 -6.66
C LYS A 52 -3.95 -9.12 -6.07
N VAL A 53 -3.56 -9.77 -5.00
CA VAL A 53 -2.19 -9.69 -4.45
C VAL A 53 -1.25 -10.39 -5.42
N GLU A 54 -0.16 -9.75 -5.79
CA GLU A 54 0.84 -10.32 -6.69
C GLU A 54 1.89 -11.11 -5.91
N ASP A 55 2.39 -10.52 -4.82
CA ASP A 55 3.43 -11.11 -3.99
C ASP A 55 3.10 -10.90 -2.50
N GLU A 56 3.57 -11.80 -1.64
CA GLU A 56 3.45 -11.66 -0.20
C GLU A 56 4.45 -10.62 0.33
N GLY A 57 3.97 -9.72 1.17
CA GLY A 57 4.79 -8.69 1.78
C GLY A 57 4.01 -7.55 2.40
N VAL A 58 4.74 -6.65 3.04
CA VAL A 58 4.24 -5.45 3.71
C VAL A 58 4.92 -4.23 3.15
N VAL A 59 4.12 -3.24 2.76
CA VAL A 59 4.60 -1.89 2.40
C VAL A 59 4.36 -0.97 3.59
N ILE A 60 5.36 -0.20 3.98
CA ILE A 60 5.22 0.86 4.98
C ILE A 60 5.48 2.20 4.28
N ALA A 61 4.45 3.01 4.15
CA ALA A 61 4.55 4.36 3.60
C ALA A 61 4.39 5.38 4.73
N TYR A 62 5.36 6.29 4.87
CA TYR A 62 5.33 7.21 6.00
C TYR A 62 5.73 8.65 5.64
N THR A 63 5.32 9.56 6.52
CA THR A 63 5.85 10.92 6.60
C THR A 63 6.28 11.24 8.03
N SER A 64 7.38 11.94 8.18
CA SER A 64 7.91 12.30 9.50
C SER A 64 8.61 13.67 9.44
N VAL A 65 8.24 14.59 10.33
CA VAL A 65 8.85 15.92 10.41
C VAL A 65 10.04 15.94 11.36
N TYR A 66 9.86 15.45 12.58
CA TYR A 66 10.89 15.46 13.63
C TYR A 66 11.55 14.09 13.89
N GLY A 67 11.28 13.08 13.06
CA GLY A 67 11.92 11.77 13.16
C GLY A 67 11.18 10.75 14.04
N ASN A 68 10.22 11.13 14.88
CA ASN A 68 9.57 10.20 15.79
C ASN A 68 8.70 9.14 15.07
N THR A 69 7.93 9.56 14.05
CA THR A 69 7.17 8.62 13.22
C THR A 69 8.10 7.72 12.41
N LYS A 70 9.21 8.26 11.89
CA LYS A 70 10.25 7.49 11.21
C LYS A 70 10.81 6.39 12.13
N LYS A 71 11.15 6.73 13.38
CA LYS A 71 11.67 5.76 14.36
C LYS A 71 10.68 4.62 14.63
N ALA A 72 9.37 4.93 14.73
CA ALA A 72 8.33 3.91 14.88
C ALA A 72 8.28 2.95 13.67
N VAL A 73 8.38 3.50 12.46
CA VAL A 73 8.41 2.74 11.22
C VAL A 73 9.63 1.84 11.12
N GLU A 74 10.81 2.32 11.52
CA GLU A 74 12.05 1.54 11.55
C GLU A 74 11.91 0.34 12.51
N ILE A 75 11.38 0.57 13.70
CA ILE A 75 11.11 -0.51 14.68
C ILE A 75 10.11 -1.52 14.12
N LEU A 76 9.01 -1.08 13.51
CA LEU A 76 8.04 -1.98 12.90
C LEU A 76 8.67 -2.82 11.79
N ALA A 77 9.48 -2.21 10.93
CA ALA A 77 10.15 -2.91 9.83
C ALA A 77 11.12 -3.98 10.33
N GLU A 78 11.84 -3.73 11.43
CA GLU A 78 12.70 -4.72 12.07
C GLU A 78 11.88 -5.88 12.66
N LYS A 79 10.82 -5.56 13.42
CA LYS A 79 9.92 -6.58 13.99
C LYS A 79 9.28 -7.48 12.92
N LEU A 80 8.85 -6.92 11.80
CA LEU A 80 8.32 -7.69 10.67
C LEU A 80 9.35 -8.66 10.09
N LYS A 81 10.61 -8.23 9.96
CA LYS A 81 11.71 -9.09 9.49
C LYS A 81 12.01 -10.20 10.50
N GLU A 82 12.08 -9.87 11.79
CA GLU A 82 12.29 -10.84 12.86
C GLU A 82 11.19 -11.92 12.92
N LYS A 83 9.93 -11.53 12.62
CA LYS A 83 8.79 -12.46 12.55
C LYS A 83 8.71 -13.21 11.21
N GLY A 84 9.68 -13.04 10.32
CA GLY A 84 9.79 -13.80 9.07
C GLY A 84 8.92 -13.28 7.92
N CYS A 85 8.48 -12.01 7.94
CA CYS A 85 7.77 -11.42 6.83
C CYS A 85 8.61 -11.52 5.54
N PRO A 86 8.11 -12.12 4.44
CA PRO A 86 8.91 -12.45 3.27
C PRO A 86 9.46 -11.21 2.54
N LYS A 87 8.74 -10.10 2.62
CA LYS A 87 9.16 -8.82 2.04
C LYS A 87 8.63 -7.66 2.85
N VAL A 88 9.52 -6.73 3.19
CA VAL A 88 9.18 -5.46 3.84
C VAL A 88 9.81 -4.34 3.02
N THR A 89 8.99 -3.43 2.49
CA THR A 89 9.44 -2.22 1.79
C THR A 89 9.00 -0.99 2.56
N VAL A 90 9.89 -0.01 2.68
CA VAL A 90 9.64 1.21 3.46
C VAL A 90 9.87 2.42 2.56
N PHE A 91 8.93 3.35 2.54
CA PHE A 91 9.00 4.58 1.75
C PHE A 91 8.80 5.83 2.60
N ASP A 92 9.78 6.73 2.60
CA ASP A 92 9.63 8.11 3.05
C ASP A 92 8.98 8.91 1.91
N LEU A 93 7.69 9.15 2.01
CA LEU A 93 6.91 9.80 0.94
C LEU A 93 7.37 11.23 0.62
N ALA A 94 8.20 11.83 1.46
CA ALA A 94 8.78 13.16 1.21
C ALA A 94 10.11 13.10 0.45
N ARG A 95 10.73 11.90 0.33
CA ARG A 95 12.09 11.75 -0.21
C ARG A 95 12.22 10.67 -1.27
N ASP A 96 11.42 9.61 -1.15
CA ASP A 96 11.46 8.47 -2.06
C ASP A 96 10.52 8.66 -3.26
N ASP A 97 10.66 7.81 -4.28
CA ASP A 97 9.78 7.82 -5.44
C ASP A 97 8.36 7.35 -5.06
N MET A 98 7.44 8.30 -5.03
CA MET A 98 6.03 8.03 -4.72
C MET A 98 5.38 7.09 -5.75
N ALA A 99 5.80 7.11 -7.01
CA ALA A 99 5.24 6.21 -8.02
C ALA A 99 5.61 4.75 -7.71
N LYS A 100 6.82 4.52 -7.19
CA LYS A 100 7.26 3.20 -6.74
C LYS A 100 6.51 2.75 -5.49
N ALA A 101 6.26 3.66 -4.55
CA ALA A 101 5.46 3.38 -3.37
C ALA A 101 4.00 2.98 -3.74
N VAL A 102 3.41 3.64 -4.74
CA VAL A 102 2.09 3.27 -5.28
C VAL A 102 2.13 1.90 -5.95
N GLU A 103 3.14 1.63 -6.77
CA GLU A 103 3.30 0.32 -7.42
C GLU A 103 3.37 -0.82 -6.39
N ASP A 104 4.21 -0.67 -5.37
CA ASP A 104 4.39 -1.69 -4.34
C ASP A 104 3.13 -1.88 -3.47
N ALA A 105 2.36 -0.82 -3.20
CA ALA A 105 1.08 -0.94 -2.51
C ALA A 105 0.06 -1.82 -3.27
N PHE A 106 0.08 -1.80 -4.61
CA PHE A 106 -0.75 -2.68 -5.42
C PHE A 106 -0.15 -4.09 -5.56
N ARG A 107 1.16 -4.24 -5.48
CA ARG A 107 1.86 -5.53 -5.58
C ARG A 107 1.62 -6.37 -4.34
N TYR A 108 1.82 -5.81 -3.16
CA TYR A 108 1.75 -6.53 -1.90
C TYR A 108 0.36 -6.46 -1.26
N GLY A 109 0.06 -7.46 -0.41
CA GLY A 109 -1.25 -7.60 0.21
C GLY A 109 -1.50 -6.66 1.40
N LYS A 110 -0.43 -6.13 2.00
CA LYS A 110 -0.49 -5.42 3.28
C LYS A 110 0.21 -4.07 3.19
N LEU A 111 -0.46 -3.02 3.71
CA LEU A 111 0.02 -1.65 3.69
C LEU A 111 -0.06 -1.05 5.11
N VAL A 112 1.01 -0.40 5.54
CA VAL A 112 1.00 0.43 6.74
C VAL A 112 1.15 1.88 6.34
N LEU A 113 0.24 2.73 6.83
CA LEU A 113 0.28 4.17 6.65
C LEU A 113 0.67 4.83 7.97
N ALA A 114 1.78 5.54 7.98
CA ALA A 114 2.30 6.19 9.18
C ALA A 114 2.49 7.69 8.94
N THR A 115 1.73 8.53 9.64
CA THR A 115 1.81 9.97 9.44
C THR A 115 1.49 10.78 10.69
N ILE A 116 1.77 12.07 10.63
CA ILE A 116 1.45 13.03 11.66
C ILE A 116 0.11 13.72 11.39
N THR A 117 -0.55 14.14 12.47
CA THR A 117 -1.64 15.12 12.40
C THR A 117 -1.04 16.49 12.06
N TYR A 118 -1.52 17.11 10.99
CA TYR A 118 -1.06 18.40 10.49
C TYR A 118 -2.25 19.27 10.09
N ASN A 119 -2.42 20.43 10.70
CA ASN A 119 -3.55 21.35 10.47
C ASN A 119 -4.93 20.66 10.56
N ALA A 120 -5.15 19.83 11.58
CA ALA A 120 -6.35 19.00 11.76
C ALA A 120 -6.64 18.00 10.60
N ASP A 121 -5.68 17.80 9.72
CA ASP A 121 -5.66 16.85 8.59
C ASP A 121 -4.40 15.99 8.70
N ILE A 122 -4.01 15.32 7.64
CA ILE A 122 -2.76 14.55 7.51
C ILE A 122 -1.71 15.34 6.74
N PHE A 123 -0.45 14.94 6.88
CA PHE A 123 0.65 15.62 6.17
C PHE A 123 0.49 15.51 4.64
N PRO A 124 0.76 16.59 3.86
CA PRO A 124 0.41 16.66 2.44
C PRO A 124 0.89 15.51 1.57
N PHE A 125 2.11 15.02 1.76
CA PHE A 125 2.62 13.88 0.98
C PHE A 125 1.83 12.59 1.22
N MET A 126 1.39 12.34 2.46
CA MET A 126 0.52 11.20 2.77
C MET A 126 -0.84 11.36 2.10
N LYS A 127 -1.40 12.56 2.11
CA LYS A 127 -2.66 12.88 1.42
C LYS A 127 -2.57 12.58 -0.06
N THR A 128 -1.55 13.09 -0.73
CA THR A 128 -1.28 12.84 -2.15
C THR A 128 -1.12 11.35 -2.45
N TYR A 129 -0.39 10.63 -1.61
CA TYR A 129 -0.19 9.20 -1.75
C TYR A 129 -1.52 8.42 -1.70
N ILE A 130 -2.35 8.70 -0.69
CA ILE A 130 -3.67 8.06 -0.56
C ILE A 130 -4.57 8.42 -1.74
N ASP A 131 -4.55 9.66 -2.21
CA ASP A 131 -5.31 10.09 -3.38
C ASP A 131 -4.87 9.30 -4.63
N HIS A 132 -3.57 9.10 -4.85
CA HIS A 132 -3.07 8.25 -5.92
C HIS A 132 -3.53 6.78 -5.83
N LEU A 133 -3.63 6.23 -4.63
CA LEU A 133 -4.15 4.87 -4.43
C LEU A 133 -5.64 4.80 -4.77
N THR A 134 -6.44 5.68 -4.20
CA THR A 134 -7.91 5.66 -4.31
C THR A 134 -8.39 6.00 -5.72
N GLU A 135 -7.74 6.93 -6.42
CA GLU A 135 -7.98 7.24 -7.84
C GLU A 135 -7.75 6.05 -8.76
N ARG A 136 -6.91 5.09 -8.36
CA ARG A 136 -6.62 3.85 -9.09
C ARG A 136 -7.40 2.65 -8.61
N SER A 137 -8.47 2.89 -7.83
CA SER A 137 -9.37 1.86 -7.31
C SER A 137 -8.68 0.86 -6.37
N TYR A 138 -7.82 1.36 -5.47
CA TYR A 138 -7.14 0.54 -4.46
C TYR A 138 -8.16 -0.26 -3.64
N GLN A 139 -7.97 -1.57 -3.58
CA GLN A 139 -8.93 -2.49 -2.97
C GLN A 139 -8.32 -3.86 -2.64
N ASN A 140 -9.06 -4.70 -1.91
CA ASN A 140 -8.65 -6.07 -1.54
C ASN A 140 -7.33 -6.11 -0.78
N ARG A 141 -7.15 -5.22 0.19
CA ARG A 141 -5.90 -5.08 0.94
C ARG A 141 -6.15 -4.93 2.43
N THR A 142 -5.15 -5.33 3.22
CA THR A 142 -5.11 -5.08 4.67
C THR A 142 -4.30 -3.82 4.94
N ILE A 143 -4.84 -2.91 5.78
CA ILE A 143 -4.19 -1.65 6.11
C ILE A 143 -4.04 -1.51 7.63
N GLY A 144 -2.81 -1.24 8.07
CA GLY A 144 -2.47 -0.82 9.42
C GLY A 144 -2.20 0.68 9.49
N LEU A 145 -2.49 1.30 10.64
CA LEU A 145 -2.36 2.74 10.83
C LEU A 145 -1.44 3.07 12.01
N ILE A 146 -0.54 4.02 11.78
CA ILE A 146 0.27 4.67 12.81
C ILE A 146 0.02 6.17 12.72
N GLU A 147 -0.47 6.77 13.79
CA GLU A 147 -0.65 8.21 13.88
C GLU A 147 0.27 8.84 14.93
N ASN A 148 0.68 10.06 14.68
CA ASN A 148 1.42 10.85 15.65
C ASN A 148 0.83 12.25 15.77
N GLY A 149 0.72 12.76 17.01
CA GLY A 149 0.25 14.11 17.31
C GLY A 149 0.55 14.48 18.74
N SER A 150 0.62 15.81 19.03
CA SER A 150 1.00 16.28 20.36
C SER A 150 -0.16 16.22 21.37
N TRP A 151 -1.34 16.74 21.02
CA TRP A 151 -2.48 16.83 21.94
C TRP A 151 -3.83 16.40 21.36
N ALA A 152 -3.97 16.33 20.03
CA ALA A 152 -5.20 15.92 19.37
C ALA A 152 -4.89 15.12 18.10
N PRO A 153 -4.26 13.93 18.21
CA PRO A 153 -4.00 13.09 17.05
C PRO A 153 -5.32 12.69 16.39
N ASN A 154 -5.40 12.89 15.08
CA ASN A 154 -6.57 12.63 14.25
C ASN A 154 -6.20 11.99 12.89
N ALA A 155 -4.93 11.73 12.67
CA ALA A 155 -4.45 11.28 11.38
C ALA A 155 -5.02 9.93 10.97
N ALA A 156 -5.17 8.99 11.89
CA ALA A 156 -5.74 7.67 11.61
C ALA A 156 -7.17 7.77 11.09
N LYS A 157 -8.02 8.56 11.75
CA LYS A 157 -9.41 8.79 11.33
C LYS A 157 -9.49 9.44 9.95
N VAL A 158 -8.63 10.42 9.67
CA VAL A 158 -8.57 11.09 8.38
C VAL A 158 -8.13 10.12 7.29
N MET A 159 -7.10 9.30 7.54
CA MET A 159 -6.65 8.28 6.59
C MET A 159 -7.75 7.27 6.29
N GLN A 160 -8.44 6.73 7.30
CA GLN A 160 -9.55 5.81 7.10
C GLN A 160 -10.67 6.40 6.24
N ALA A 161 -11.08 7.65 6.53
CA ALA A 161 -12.14 8.33 5.79
C ALA A 161 -11.82 8.46 4.28
N LYS A 162 -10.55 8.62 3.93
CA LYS A 162 -10.13 8.69 2.51
C LYS A 162 -10.34 7.38 1.75
N PHE A 163 -10.37 6.23 2.41
CA PHE A 163 -10.65 4.94 1.79
C PHE A 163 -12.13 4.52 1.84
N GLU A 164 -13.04 5.39 2.25
CA GLU A 164 -14.48 5.07 2.39
C GLU A 164 -15.09 4.44 1.12
N LYS A 165 -14.61 4.84 -0.06
CA LYS A 165 -15.08 4.32 -1.35
C LYS A 165 -14.29 3.10 -1.85
N SER A 166 -13.23 2.73 -1.16
CA SER A 166 -12.40 1.56 -1.51
C SER A 166 -13.08 0.27 -1.06
N LYS A 167 -13.03 -0.76 -1.93
CA LYS A 167 -13.73 -2.02 -1.67
C LYS A 167 -12.82 -2.99 -0.92
N ASN A 168 -13.40 -3.79 -0.03
CA ASN A 168 -12.72 -4.89 0.65
C ASN A 168 -11.39 -4.47 1.29
N ILE A 169 -11.40 -3.35 1.99
CA ILE A 169 -10.29 -2.95 2.86
C ILE A 169 -10.51 -3.59 4.23
N THR A 170 -9.54 -4.38 4.67
CA THR A 170 -9.47 -4.91 6.02
C THR A 170 -8.55 -4.00 6.84
N TRP A 171 -9.07 -3.41 7.89
CA TRP A 171 -8.27 -2.62 8.83
C TRP A 171 -7.73 -3.53 9.91
N LEU A 172 -6.47 -3.33 10.32
CA LEU A 172 -5.96 -3.95 11.53
C LEU A 172 -6.72 -3.42 12.76
N ASP A 173 -6.93 -4.27 13.73
CA ASP A 173 -7.63 -3.91 14.96
C ASP A 173 -6.84 -2.90 15.79
N ASN A 174 -5.51 -3.00 15.75
CA ASN A 174 -4.60 -2.14 16.48
C ASN A 174 -4.12 -0.95 15.62
N THR A 175 -4.48 0.26 16.05
CA THR A 175 -3.90 1.52 15.54
C THR A 175 -2.88 2.02 16.54
N VAL A 176 -1.62 2.17 16.11
CA VAL A 176 -0.56 2.72 16.97
C VAL A 176 -0.68 4.23 17.07
N LYS A 177 -0.87 4.73 18.28
CA LYS A 177 -1.05 6.16 18.55
C LYS A 177 0.12 6.72 19.35
N ILE A 178 0.92 7.55 18.68
CA ILE A 178 2.11 8.18 19.27
C ILE A 178 1.78 9.60 19.72
N MET A 179 2.14 9.93 20.96
CA MET A 179 1.99 11.27 21.51
C MET A 179 3.33 12.00 21.50
N SER A 180 3.71 12.57 20.34
CA SER A 180 4.98 13.21 20.02
C SER A 180 6.17 12.25 19.95
N SER A 181 6.54 11.57 21.03
CA SER A 181 7.63 10.60 21.11
C SER A 181 7.13 9.21 21.44
N LEU A 182 7.91 8.18 21.09
CA LEU A 182 7.59 6.80 21.39
C LEU A 182 7.67 6.52 22.90
N SER A 183 6.72 5.75 23.38
CA SER A 183 6.69 5.15 24.72
C SER A 183 6.93 3.64 24.64
N ASP A 184 7.16 3.00 25.79
CA ASP A 184 7.26 1.53 25.88
C ASP A 184 5.97 0.85 25.40
N GLU A 185 4.80 1.42 25.73
CA GLU A 185 3.50 0.95 25.25
C GLU A 185 3.42 0.96 23.72
N ASN A 186 3.92 2.00 23.06
CA ASN A 186 3.96 2.04 21.61
C ASN A 186 4.86 0.93 21.01
N ILE A 187 5.94 0.54 21.70
CA ILE A 187 6.78 -0.57 21.26
C ILE A 187 6.03 -1.89 21.31
N GLU A 188 5.20 -2.11 22.34
CA GLU A 188 4.32 -3.28 22.44
C GLU A 188 3.22 -3.27 21.38
N GLU A 189 2.61 -2.11 21.11
CA GLU A 189 1.62 -1.94 20.05
C GLU A 189 2.20 -2.23 18.66
N LEU A 190 3.43 -1.78 18.38
CA LEU A 190 4.15 -2.09 17.14
C LEU A 190 4.45 -3.58 17.01
N ASP A 191 4.75 -4.27 18.10
CA ASP A 191 4.96 -5.72 18.10
C ASP A 191 3.67 -6.47 17.75
N LYS A 192 2.55 -6.10 18.38
CA LYS A 192 1.22 -6.64 18.06
C LYS A 192 0.84 -6.39 16.60
N MET A 193 1.09 -5.17 16.08
CA MET A 193 0.85 -4.86 14.68
C MET A 193 1.69 -5.74 13.74
N ALA A 194 2.96 -5.98 14.07
CA ALA A 194 3.80 -6.89 13.30
C ALA A 194 3.28 -8.34 13.33
N GLU A 195 2.76 -8.81 14.47
CA GLU A 195 2.12 -10.14 14.57
C GLU A 195 0.88 -10.26 13.70
N GLU A 196 0.01 -9.24 13.69
CA GLU A 196 -1.18 -9.22 12.85
C GLU A 196 -0.81 -9.20 11.35
N LEU A 197 0.23 -8.46 10.98
CA LEU A 197 0.70 -8.36 9.60
C LEU A 197 1.43 -9.63 9.11
N CYS A 198 1.94 -10.48 10.00
CA CYS A 198 2.63 -11.72 9.63
C CYS A 198 1.70 -12.95 9.58
N LYS A 199 0.43 -12.79 9.94
CA LYS A 199 -0.61 -13.82 9.77
C LYS A 199 -1.12 -13.83 8.33
#